data_12cd76a7107498d210166b6184b3118b
#
_entry.id   12cd76a7107498d210166b6184b3118b
#
_cell.length_a   1.000
_cell.length_b   1.000
_cell.length_c   1.000
_cell.angle_alpha   90.00
_cell.angle_beta   90.00
_cell.angle_gamma   90.00
#
_symmetry.space_group_name_H-M   'P 1'
#
loop_
_entity.id
_entity.type
_entity.pdbx_description
1 polymer ?
#
loop_
_entity_poly.entity_id
_entity_poly.type
_entity_poly.pdbx_seq_one_letter_code
_entity_poly.pdbx_strand_id
1 'polypeptide(L)'
;MSGQESGMRVLVVHSRYRSAMPSGENRVVDQESEALARAGHEVRRFEKKSDEIEHWSAMQKALLPARVVWSRESHRELAATLREYRPDVVHVHNTFPLVSAAVLYACRDASVPVVATIHNYRLMCASGNFVRQGAICHDCMGKLPVRGAVHGCYRGSRAATAPLVVATIAHRKAWRSLVSAYMFISAAQRDLHLALNLPSSRVFVRHNMIPYRDIQSAPRDPVVAYIGRLEEGKGLRLLMAAWDRYLGSSHDPGLRLVIAGAGSLDREVAAWASARPSVETLGIIPPDQVQGLMSRARAVLVPSVWEETFGLVVVEAMAAGTPTIAAGHGSLIELVTPGTDGALFQPSDPDALAGAVADVAAHPEKYESYGRRARETYEQRFNPNRSLEHLLEIYSFAITHPVSGRGALEQTLGQRP
;
A
#
# COMPACT_ATOMS: atom_id res chain seq x y z
N MET A 1 0.44 -1.51 -41.78
CA MET A 1 -0.82 -0.81 -41.42
C MET A 1 -0.97 -0.99 -39.92
N SER A 2 -0.49 -0.02 -39.15
CA SER A 2 -0.59 -0.01 -37.69
C SER A 2 -2.04 0.40 -37.36
N GLY A 3 -2.88 -0.60 -36.98
CA GLY A 3 -4.14 -0.29 -36.34
C GLY A 3 -3.84 0.51 -35.06
N GLN A 4 -4.22 1.77 -35.00
CA GLN A 4 -4.35 2.49 -33.77
C GLN A 4 -5.39 1.75 -32.94
N GLU A 5 -4.94 0.96 -31.95
CA GLU A 5 -5.85 0.45 -30.94
C GLU A 5 -6.46 1.68 -30.25
N SER A 6 -7.77 1.84 -30.44
CA SER A 6 -8.50 2.95 -29.81
C SER A 6 -8.30 2.85 -28.31
N GLY A 7 -7.85 3.95 -27.67
CA GLY A 7 -7.58 3.98 -26.24
C GLY A 7 -8.81 3.56 -25.43
N MET A 8 -8.61 2.74 -24.41
CA MET A 8 -9.69 2.32 -23.50
C MET A 8 -10.21 3.49 -22.68
N ARG A 9 -11.49 3.48 -22.35
CA ARG A 9 -12.11 4.36 -21.36
C ARG A 9 -12.08 3.67 -20.00
N VAL A 10 -11.29 4.22 -19.09
CA VAL A 10 -11.09 3.68 -17.75
C VAL A 10 -11.74 4.59 -16.72
N LEU A 11 -12.60 4.04 -15.87
CA LEU A 11 -13.15 4.76 -14.72
C LEU A 11 -12.47 4.29 -13.43
N VAL A 12 -11.65 5.14 -12.84
CA VAL A 12 -10.96 4.88 -11.58
C VAL A 12 -11.85 5.27 -10.41
N VAL A 13 -12.10 4.35 -9.48
CA VAL A 13 -12.90 4.56 -8.26
C VAL A 13 -12.01 4.52 -7.03
N HIS A 14 -11.97 5.63 -6.28
CA HIS A 14 -11.11 5.74 -5.12
C HIS A 14 -11.70 6.61 -4.00
N SER A 15 -11.64 6.12 -2.77
CA SER A 15 -11.90 6.91 -1.56
C SER A 15 -10.56 7.39 -1.00
N ARG A 16 -10.22 8.66 -1.24
CA ARG A 16 -8.93 9.24 -0.84
C ARG A 16 -8.83 9.40 0.67
N TYR A 17 -7.66 9.08 1.19
CA TYR A 17 -7.32 9.40 2.58
C TYR A 17 -7.13 10.92 2.74
N ARG A 18 -7.13 11.37 4.01
CA ARG A 18 -6.96 12.79 4.33
C ARG A 18 -5.65 13.35 3.76
N SER A 19 -5.73 14.57 3.25
CA SER A 19 -4.60 15.27 2.62
C SER A 19 -3.49 15.64 3.61
N ALA A 20 -3.84 15.83 4.90
CA ALA A 20 -2.88 16.15 5.96
C ALA A 20 -1.82 15.06 6.20
N MET A 21 -2.05 13.82 5.73
CA MET A 21 -1.11 12.71 5.91
C MET A 21 -0.76 12.08 4.56
N PRO A 22 0.53 11.98 4.22
CA PRO A 22 0.97 11.31 3.01
C PRO A 22 0.44 9.88 2.93
N SER A 23 -0.17 9.52 1.81
CA SER A 23 -0.71 8.19 1.54
C SER A 23 -0.05 7.58 0.32
N GLY A 24 0.63 6.45 0.50
CA GLY A 24 1.19 5.68 -0.61
C GLY A 24 0.12 5.20 -1.59
N GLU A 25 -1.06 4.82 -1.08
CA GLU A 25 -2.20 4.38 -1.90
C GLU A 25 -2.73 5.51 -2.80
N ASN A 26 -2.96 6.71 -2.24
CA ASN A 26 -3.37 7.87 -3.05
C ASN A 26 -2.36 8.17 -4.17
N ARG A 27 -1.06 8.08 -3.85
CA ARG A 27 0.02 8.33 -4.81
C ARG A 27 0.06 7.29 -5.94
N VAL A 28 -0.15 6.02 -5.61
CA VAL A 28 -0.23 4.95 -6.61
C VAL A 28 -1.39 5.20 -7.57
N VAL A 29 -2.57 5.56 -7.08
CA VAL A 29 -3.75 5.89 -7.91
C VAL A 29 -3.46 7.05 -8.86
N ASP A 30 -2.79 8.10 -8.37
CA ASP A 30 -2.42 9.26 -9.20
C ASP A 30 -1.43 8.84 -10.30
N GLN A 31 -0.38 8.11 -9.95
CA GLN A 31 0.66 7.64 -10.88
C GLN A 31 0.11 6.70 -11.96
N GLU A 32 -0.77 5.76 -11.58
CA GLU A 32 -1.40 4.84 -12.53
C GLU A 32 -2.35 5.59 -13.49
N SER A 33 -3.15 6.52 -12.96
CA SER A 33 -4.05 7.32 -13.80
C SER A 33 -3.29 8.18 -14.80
N GLU A 34 -2.17 8.78 -14.39
CA GLU A 34 -1.31 9.56 -15.27
C GLU A 34 -0.60 8.70 -16.32
N ALA A 35 -0.16 7.49 -15.94
CA ALA A 35 0.48 6.57 -16.86
C ALA A 35 -0.49 6.10 -17.95
N LEU A 36 -1.72 5.74 -17.57
CA LEU A 36 -2.79 5.38 -18.50
C LEU A 36 -3.10 6.53 -19.47
N ALA A 37 -3.25 7.75 -18.96
CA ALA A 37 -3.54 8.92 -19.79
C ALA A 37 -2.38 9.21 -20.77
N ARG A 38 -1.13 9.11 -20.33
CA ARG A 38 0.06 9.26 -21.21
C ARG A 38 0.16 8.18 -22.28
N ALA A 39 -0.36 6.99 -22.00
CA ALA A 39 -0.43 5.89 -22.96
C ALA A 39 -1.62 6.02 -23.95
N GLY A 40 -2.39 7.11 -23.90
CA GLY A 40 -3.49 7.38 -24.84
C GLY A 40 -4.84 6.81 -24.43
N HIS A 41 -5.00 6.36 -23.19
CA HIS A 41 -6.27 5.92 -22.64
C HIS A 41 -7.05 7.12 -22.07
N GLU A 42 -8.37 7.10 -22.20
CA GLU A 42 -9.23 8.09 -21.55
C GLU A 42 -9.49 7.67 -20.10
N VAL A 43 -9.09 8.50 -19.14
CA VAL A 43 -9.20 8.20 -17.71
C VAL A 43 -10.11 9.21 -17.03
N ARG A 44 -11.23 8.73 -16.48
CA ARG A 44 -12.08 9.53 -15.58
C ARG A 44 -11.94 9.00 -14.15
N ARG A 45 -12.00 9.89 -13.16
CA ARG A 45 -11.91 9.54 -11.74
C ARG A 45 -13.25 9.77 -11.05
N PHE A 46 -13.70 8.77 -10.31
CA PHE A 46 -14.79 8.88 -9.33
C PHE A 46 -14.16 8.84 -7.93
N GLU A 47 -13.97 10.00 -7.35
CA GLU A 47 -13.26 10.15 -6.07
C GLU A 47 -14.15 10.80 -5.01
N LYS A 48 -14.01 10.33 -3.76
CA LYS A 48 -14.51 10.98 -2.55
C LYS A 48 -13.33 11.21 -1.61
N LYS A 49 -13.24 12.39 -1.00
CA LYS A 49 -12.11 12.78 -0.15
C LYS A 49 -12.50 12.72 1.32
N SER A 50 -11.71 12.05 2.15
CA SER A 50 -11.97 11.95 3.59
C SER A 50 -11.90 13.30 4.32
N ASP A 51 -11.26 14.32 3.71
CA ASP A 51 -11.26 15.70 4.20
C ASP A 51 -12.68 16.31 4.26
N GLU A 52 -13.57 15.89 3.36
CA GLU A 52 -14.95 16.34 3.32
C GLU A 52 -15.70 16.11 4.65
N ILE A 53 -15.31 15.03 5.37
CA ILE A 53 -15.94 14.68 6.66
C ILE A 53 -15.77 15.79 7.71
N GLU A 54 -14.73 16.59 7.63
CA GLU A 54 -14.48 17.68 8.59
C GLU A 54 -15.57 18.75 8.50
N HIS A 55 -16.02 19.03 7.30
CA HIS A 55 -17.04 20.04 6.99
C HIS A 55 -18.48 19.54 7.11
N TRP A 56 -18.68 18.25 7.40
CA TRP A 56 -20.01 17.67 7.55
C TRP A 56 -20.72 18.15 8.80
N SER A 57 -22.04 18.32 8.69
CA SER A 57 -22.91 18.56 9.85
C SER A 57 -22.87 17.39 10.84
N ALA A 58 -23.29 17.63 12.09
CA ALA A 58 -23.38 16.58 13.11
C ALA A 58 -24.25 15.39 12.65
N MET A 59 -25.36 15.66 11.94
CA MET A 59 -26.24 14.63 11.39
C MET A 59 -25.53 13.80 10.32
N GLN A 60 -24.79 14.43 9.40
CA GLN A 60 -24.01 13.72 8.38
C GLN A 60 -22.93 12.85 8.99
N LYS A 61 -22.23 13.35 10.03
CA LYS A 61 -21.24 12.57 10.78
C LYS A 61 -21.88 11.37 11.52
N ALA A 62 -23.06 11.56 12.08
CA ALA A 62 -23.82 10.48 12.73
C ALA A 62 -24.25 9.39 11.73
N LEU A 63 -24.49 9.73 10.47
CA LEU A 63 -24.84 8.79 9.39
C LEU A 63 -23.63 8.09 8.75
N LEU A 64 -22.39 8.51 9.06
CA LEU A 64 -21.19 7.89 8.49
C LEU A 64 -21.10 6.38 8.70
N PRO A 65 -21.45 5.80 9.87
CA PRO A 65 -21.48 4.35 10.04
C PRO A 65 -22.38 3.62 9.03
N ALA A 66 -23.55 4.15 8.75
CA ALA A 66 -24.45 3.59 7.75
C ALA A 66 -23.89 3.74 6.31
N ARG A 67 -23.26 4.87 5.99
CA ARG A 67 -22.61 5.11 4.70
C ARG A 67 -21.42 4.17 4.46
N VAL A 68 -20.66 3.83 5.50
CA VAL A 68 -19.57 2.83 5.42
C VAL A 68 -20.11 1.48 4.97
N VAL A 69 -21.29 1.08 5.47
CA VAL A 69 -21.93 -0.17 5.06
C VAL A 69 -22.51 -0.02 3.66
N TRP A 70 -23.30 1.02 3.41
CA TRP A 70 -23.96 1.25 2.13
C TRP A 70 -24.11 2.74 1.81
N SER A 71 -23.33 3.24 0.86
CA SER A 71 -23.44 4.62 0.36
C SER A 71 -24.43 4.69 -0.81
N ARG A 72 -25.67 5.07 -0.52
CA ARG A 72 -26.71 5.31 -1.55
C ARG A 72 -26.29 6.41 -2.50
N GLU A 73 -25.62 7.43 -2.00
CA GLU A 73 -25.09 8.56 -2.75
C GLU A 73 -24.08 8.07 -3.79
N SER A 74 -23.01 7.38 -3.35
CA SER A 74 -21.96 6.87 -4.24
C SER A 74 -22.52 5.87 -5.28
N HIS A 75 -23.51 5.05 -4.89
CA HIS A 75 -24.20 4.16 -5.84
C HIS A 75 -24.89 4.94 -6.96
N ARG A 76 -25.69 5.98 -6.60
CA ARG A 76 -26.45 6.77 -7.59
C ARG A 76 -25.54 7.59 -8.50
N GLU A 77 -24.54 8.25 -7.92
CA GLU A 77 -23.59 9.08 -8.66
C GLU A 77 -22.76 8.22 -9.61
N LEU A 78 -22.24 7.07 -9.13
CA LEU A 78 -21.50 6.17 -10.00
C LEU A 78 -22.39 5.60 -11.11
N ALA A 79 -23.63 5.20 -10.81
CA ALA A 79 -24.57 4.73 -11.84
C ALA A 79 -24.87 5.81 -12.89
N ALA A 80 -24.91 7.09 -12.52
CA ALA A 80 -25.03 8.19 -13.46
C ALA A 80 -23.78 8.35 -14.33
N THR A 81 -22.60 8.32 -13.70
CA THR A 81 -21.30 8.37 -14.38
C THR A 81 -21.13 7.22 -15.37
N LEU A 82 -21.51 6.00 -15.00
CA LEU A 82 -21.43 4.82 -15.88
C LEU A 82 -22.30 4.98 -17.14
N ARG A 83 -23.52 5.54 -17.01
CA ARG A 83 -24.41 5.80 -18.17
C ARG A 83 -23.87 6.88 -19.10
N GLU A 84 -23.29 7.94 -18.53
CA GLU A 84 -22.74 9.08 -19.28
C GLU A 84 -21.42 8.71 -19.96
N TYR A 85 -20.47 8.22 -19.18
CA TYR A 85 -19.08 7.99 -19.60
C TYR A 85 -18.91 6.69 -20.38
N ARG A 86 -19.70 5.66 -20.08
CA ARG A 86 -19.65 4.31 -20.69
C ARG A 86 -18.23 3.74 -20.70
N PRO A 87 -17.59 3.55 -19.54
CA PRO A 87 -16.23 3.02 -19.47
C PRO A 87 -16.19 1.57 -19.95
N ASP A 88 -15.05 1.15 -20.52
CA ASP A 88 -14.77 -0.23 -20.88
C ASP A 88 -14.46 -1.08 -19.65
N VAL A 89 -13.89 -0.45 -18.62
CA VAL A 89 -13.56 -1.08 -17.34
C VAL A 89 -13.65 -0.07 -16.18
N VAL A 90 -14.06 -0.56 -15.01
CA VAL A 90 -13.99 0.19 -13.74
C VAL A 90 -12.86 -0.38 -12.91
N HIS A 91 -11.91 0.47 -12.52
CA HIS A 91 -10.81 0.10 -11.64
C HIS A 91 -11.04 0.64 -10.22
N VAL A 92 -11.29 -0.27 -9.27
CA VAL A 92 -11.56 0.07 -7.86
C VAL A 92 -10.28 -0.10 -7.04
N HIS A 93 -9.83 0.97 -6.36
CA HIS A 93 -8.70 0.93 -5.43
C HIS A 93 -9.15 0.91 -3.97
N ASN A 94 -9.97 1.86 -3.55
CA ASN A 94 -10.43 1.96 -2.18
C ASN A 94 -11.88 2.41 -2.12
N THR A 95 -12.66 1.73 -1.31
CA THR A 95 -14.08 2.08 -1.11
C THR A 95 -14.37 2.66 0.28
N PHE A 96 -13.38 2.65 1.18
CA PHE A 96 -13.52 3.11 2.56
C PHE A 96 -12.94 4.52 2.77
N PRO A 97 -13.62 5.40 3.52
CA PRO A 97 -14.90 5.20 4.21
C PRO A 97 -16.14 5.68 3.45
N LEU A 98 -16.02 6.41 2.33
CA LEU A 98 -17.10 7.20 1.75
C LEU A 98 -17.80 6.53 0.56
N VAL A 99 -17.09 5.70 -0.19
CA VAL A 99 -17.60 5.10 -1.43
C VAL A 99 -18.44 3.85 -1.15
N SER A 100 -18.00 2.98 -0.23
CA SER A 100 -18.57 1.67 0.12
C SER A 100 -18.58 0.64 -1.05
N ALA A 101 -18.89 -0.62 -0.72
CA ALA A 101 -19.04 -1.67 -1.73
C ALA A 101 -20.28 -1.48 -2.65
N ALA A 102 -21.12 -0.47 -2.41
CA ALA A 102 -22.29 -0.15 -3.25
C ALA A 102 -21.90 0.10 -4.72
N VAL A 103 -20.68 0.54 -4.98
CA VAL A 103 -20.14 0.75 -6.36
C VAL A 103 -20.07 -0.54 -7.17
N LEU A 104 -19.79 -1.69 -6.53
CA LEU A 104 -19.78 -2.99 -7.22
C LEU A 104 -21.14 -3.35 -7.79
N TYR A 105 -22.20 -3.00 -7.06
CA TYR A 105 -23.57 -3.23 -7.52
C TYR A 105 -23.96 -2.28 -8.66
N ALA A 106 -23.52 -1.03 -8.62
CA ALA A 106 -23.73 -0.10 -9.73
C ALA A 106 -23.03 -0.59 -11.01
N CYS A 107 -21.81 -1.11 -10.91
CA CYS A 107 -21.08 -1.69 -12.05
C CYS A 107 -21.80 -2.94 -12.59
N ARG A 108 -22.28 -3.83 -11.70
CA ARG A 108 -23.10 -4.99 -12.10
C ARG A 108 -24.34 -4.58 -12.87
N ASP A 109 -25.10 -3.60 -12.37
CA ASP A 109 -26.34 -3.14 -12.97
C ASP A 109 -26.12 -2.45 -14.33
N ALA A 110 -24.94 -1.86 -14.52
CA ALA A 110 -24.48 -1.28 -15.79
C ALA A 110 -23.76 -2.29 -16.70
N SER A 111 -23.56 -3.54 -16.26
CA SER A 111 -22.79 -4.57 -16.97
C SER A 111 -21.36 -4.18 -17.35
N VAL A 112 -20.70 -3.36 -16.52
CA VAL A 112 -19.31 -2.94 -16.70
C VAL A 112 -18.38 -3.81 -15.84
N PRO A 113 -17.32 -4.42 -16.41
CA PRO A 113 -16.38 -5.23 -15.65
C PRO A 113 -15.60 -4.42 -14.62
N VAL A 114 -15.30 -5.07 -13.48
CA VAL A 114 -14.59 -4.45 -12.36
C VAL A 114 -13.24 -5.12 -12.17
N VAL A 115 -12.19 -4.31 -12.16
CA VAL A 115 -10.86 -4.68 -11.66
C VAL A 115 -10.67 -4.07 -10.28
N ALA A 116 -10.14 -4.80 -9.32
CA ALA A 116 -9.93 -4.31 -7.96
C ALA A 116 -8.46 -4.48 -7.54
N THR A 117 -7.76 -3.37 -7.29
CA THR A 117 -6.45 -3.41 -6.63
C THR A 117 -6.64 -3.46 -5.12
N ILE A 118 -6.06 -4.46 -4.49
CA ILE A 118 -6.15 -4.67 -3.04
C ILE A 118 -4.90 -4.07 -2.40
N HIS A 119 -5.04 -2.90 -1.76
CA HIS A 119 -3.93 -2.17 -1.15
C HIS A 119 -3.70 -2.52 0.33
N ASN A 120 -4.67 -3.16 0.97
CA ASN A 120 -4.64 -3.45 2.41
C ASN A 120 -5.44 -4.71 2.73
N TYR A 121 -5.48 -5.12 3.99
CA TYR A 121 -6.18 -6.33 4.44
C TYR A 121 -7.64 -6.09 4.87
N ARG A 122 -8.26 -4.99 4.48
CA ARG A 122 -9.60 -4.57 4.97
C ARG A 122 -10.74 -5.53 4.60
N LEU A 123 -10.55 -6.36 3.58
CA LEU A 123 -11.50 -7.42 3.23
C LEU A 123 -11.59 -8.53 4.30
N MET A 124 -10.62 -8.59 5.23
CA MET A 124 -10.55 -9.60 6.30
C MET A 124 -10.36 -8.99 7.68
N CYS A 125 -9.67 -7.86 7.78
CA CYS A 125 -9.27 -7.21 9.01
C CYS A 125 -9.88 -5.81 9.11
N ALA A 126 -10.62 -5.52 10.19
CA ALA A 126 -11.27 -4.23 10.36
C ALA A 126 -10.30 -3.05 10.46
N SER A 127 -9.09 -3.23 11.03
CA SER A 127 -8.03 -2.21 11.00
C SER A 127 -7.36 -2.11 9.63
N GLY A 128 -7.36 -3.18 8.84
CA GLY A 128 -6.77 -3.25 7.50
C GLY A 128 -5.26 -3.51 7.46
N ASN A 129 -4.61 -3.77 8.60
CA ASN A 129 -3.17 -3.93 8.70
C ASN A 129 -2.69 -5.16 9.49
N PHE A 130 -3.63 -5.99 9.96
CA PHE A 130 -3.33 -7.16 10.80
C PHE A 130 -2.51 -6.85 12.06
N VAL A 131 -2.72 -5.66 12.67
CA VAL A 131 -2.03 -5.28 13.90
C VAL A 131 -3.05 -5.11 15.04
N ARG A 132 -2.68 -5.60 16.22
CA ARG A 132 -3.40 -5.40 17.48
C ARG A 132 -2.41 -5.28 18.62
N GLN A 133 -2.48 -4.18 19.39
CA GLN A 133 -1.59 -3.95 20.55
C GLN A 133 -0.09 -4.07 20.19
N GLY A 134 0.32 -3.50 19.05
CA GLY A 134 1.70 -3.50 18.59
C GLY A 134 2.22 -4.83 18.00
N ALA A 135 1.40 -5.89 17.97
CA ALA A 135 1.77 -7.19 17.43
C ALA A 135 0.93 -7.60 16.23
N ILE A 136 1.48 -8.45 15.36
CA ILE A 136 0.75 -9.07 14.24
C ILE A 136 -0.40 -9.91 14.80
N CYS A 137 -1.59 -9.78 14.18
CA CYS A 137 -2.81 -10.45 14.60
C CYS A 137 -3.58 -10.99 13.40
N HIS A 138 -3.72 -12.30 13.31
CA HIS A 138 -4.47 -13.00 12.27
C HIS A 138 -5.81 -13.58 12.76
N ASP A 139 -6.35 -13.12 13.90
CA ASP A 139 -7.59 -13.66 14.53
C ASP A 139 -8.81 -13.68 13.61
N CYS A 140 -8.88 -12.75 12.65
CA CYS A 140 -9.99 -12.62 11.70
C CYS A 140 -9.72 -13.29 10.34
N MET A 141 -8.50 -13.76 10.09
CA MET A 141 -8.12 -14.36 8.81
C MET A 141 -8.92 -15.65 8.56
N GLY A 142 -9.53 -15.77 7.39
CA GLY A 142 -10.37 -16.93 7.02
C GLY A 142 -11.72 -17.03 7.75
N LYS A 143 -12.01 -16.11 8.68
CA LYS A 143 -13.23 -16.09 9.50
C LYS A 143 -14.04 -14.82 9.24
N LEU A 144 -15.20 -14.70 9.91
CA LEU A 144 -15.91 -13.43 9.99
C LEU A 144 -15.18 -12.51 10.97
N PRO A 145 -14.96 -11.22 10.63
CA PRO A 145 -14.12 -10.31 11.41
C PRO A 145 -14.81 -9.76 12.68
N VAL A 146 -15.69 -10.56 13.32
CA VAL A 146 -16.44 -10.17 14.51
C VAL A 146 -15.52 -9.83 15.68
N ARG A 147 -14.40 -10.56 15.83
CA ARG A 147 -13.40 -10.27 16.85
C ARG A 147 -12.85 -8.86 16.74
N GLY A 148 -12.75 -8.31 15.52
CA GLY A 148 -12.36 -6.93 15.30
C GLY A 148 -13.26 -5.93 16.03
N ALA A 149 -14.60 -6.14 16.00
CA ALA A 149 -15.56 -5.30 16.74
C ALA A 149 -15.42 -5.48 18.25
N VAL A 150 -15.27 -6.73 18.73
CA VAL A 150 -15.07 -7.02 20.17
C VAL A 150 -13.83 -6.29 20.71
N HIS A 151 -12.75 -6.30 19.96
CA HIS A 151 -11.47 -5.67 20.36
C HIS A 151 -11.40 -4.17 20.04
N GLY A 152 -12.34 -3.61 19.27
CA GLY A 152 -12.30 -2.20 18.87
C GLY A 152 -11.10 -1.89 17.97
N CYS A 153 -10.75 -2.80 17.05
CA CYS A 153 -9.50 -2.73 16.26
C CYS A 153 -9.36 -1.47 15.39
N TYR A 154 -10.46 -0.80 15.05
CA TYR A 154 -10.39 0.47 14.32
C TYR A 154 -10.52 1.65 15.29
N ARG A 155 -9.48 2.48 15.37
CA ARG A 155 -9.38 3.66 16.25
C ARG A 155 -9.58 3.38 17.74
N GLY A 156 -9.30 2.15 18.21
CA GLY A 156 -9.51 1.78 19.61
C GLY A 156 -10.99 1.77 20.04
N SER A 157 -11.93 1.79 19.10
CA SER A 157 -13.37 1.97 19.38
C SER A 157 -14.21 0.84 18.80
N ARG A 158 -15.00 0.17 19.65
CA ARG A 158 -15.96 -0.86 19.21
C ARG A 158 -17.03 -0.25 18.31
N ALA A 159 -17.55 0.93 18.66
CA ALA A 159 -18.56 1.63 17.87
C ALA A 159 -18.05 2.05 16.48
N ALA A 160 -16.79 2.49 16.38
CA ALA A 160 -16.18 2.82 15.10
C ALA A 160 -15.81 1.57 14.27
N THR A 161 -15.56 0.42 14.92
CA THR A 161 -15.19 -0.84 14.26
C THR A 161 -16.41 -1.61 13.74
N ALA A 162 -17.54 -1.57 14.45
CA ALA A 162 -18.72 -2.34 14.11
C ALA A 162 -19.22 -2.11 12.67
N PRO A 163 -19.31 -0.88 12.13
CA PRO A 163 -19.74 -0.65 10.75
C PRO A 163 -18.83 -1.31 9.71
N LEU A 164 -17.52 -1.35 9.96
CA LEU A 164 -16.57 -2.01 9.05
C LEU A 164 -16.77 -3.51 9.03
N VAL A 165 -16.98 -4.11 10.20
CA VAL A 165 -17.27 -5.54 10.33
C VAL A 165 -18.57 -5.88 9.62
N VAL A 166 -19.63 -5.08 9.83
CA VAL A 166 -20.93 -5.26 9.14
C VAL A 166 -20.75 -5.15 7.63
N ALA A 167 -20.04 -4.11 7.14
CA ALA A 167 -19.77 -3.93 5.71
C ALA A 167 -19.02 -5.13 5.12
N THR A 168 -17.97 -5.61 5.80
CA THR A 168 -17.17 -6.76 5.34
C THR A 168 -18.05 -8.03 5.25
N ILE A 169 -18.90 -8.29 6.24
CA ILE A 169 -19.79 -9.46 6.24
C ILE A 169 -20.87 -9.33 5.16
N ALA A 170 -21.57 -8.20 5.12
CA ALA A 170 -22.69 -7.97 4.21
C ALA A 170 -22.27 -8.04 2.73
N HIS A 171 -21.07 -7.55 2.41
CA HIS A 171 -20.60 -7.47 1.03
C HIS A 171 -19.58 -8.55 0.64
N ARG A 172 -19.30 -9.52 1.54
CA ARG A 172 -18.34 -10.61 1.25
C ARG A 172 -18.67 -11.35 -0.05
N LYS A 173 -19.96 -11.62 -0.30
CA LYS A 173 -20.43 -12.28 -1.52
C LYS A 173 -20.20 -11.39 -2.74
N ALA A 174 -20.53 -10.10 -2.66
CA ALA A 174 -20.34 -9.15 -3.74
C ALA A 174 -18.86 -9.04 -4.15
N TRP A 175 -17.96 -8.91 -3.17
CA TRP A 175 -16.51 -8.90 -3.43
C TRP A 175 -16.02 -10.19 -4.12
N ARG A 176 -16.62 -11.36 -3.85
CA ARG A 176 -16.24 -12.63 -4.49
C ARG A 176 -16.85 -12.83 -5.88
N SER A 177 -18.01 -12.26 -6.16
CA SER A 177 -18.80 -12.59 -7.36
C SER A 177 -18.90 -11.45 -8.37
N LEU A 178 -18.65 -10.18 -7.98
CA LEU A 178 -18.84 -9.02 -8.86
C LEU A 178 -17.52 -8.40 -9.35
N VAL A 179 -16.37 -8.94 -8.95
CA VAL A 179 -15.05 -8.47 -9.40
C VAL A 179 -14.52 -9.43 -10.46
N SER A 180 -14.19 -8.89 -11.64
CA SER A 180 -13.69 -9.65 -12.79
C SER A 180 -12.20 -9.99 -12.64
N ALA A 181 -11.40 -9.11 -12.02
CA ALA A 181 -10.00 -9.38 -11.72
C ALA A 181 -9.58 -8.70 -10.41
N TYR A 182 -8.83 -9.43 -9.58
CA TYR A 182 -8.21 -8.92 -8.36
C TYR A 182 -6.72 -8.75 -8.60
N MET A 183 -6.20 -7.55 -8.31
CA MET A 183 -4.78 -7.28 -8.32
C MET A 183 -4.25 -7.18 -6.90
N PHE A 184 -3.36 -8.08 -6.52
CA PHE A 184 -2.58 -7.99 -5.30
C PHE A 184 -1.24 -7.33 -5.59
N ILE A 185 -0.81 -6.45 -4.70
CA ILE A 185 0.41 -5.66 -4.91
C ILE A 185 1.69 -6.39 -4.51
N SER A 186 1.57 -7.61 -3.93
CA SER A 186 2.66 -8.54 -3.67
C SER A 186 2.15 -9.98 -3.61
N ALA A 187 3.03 -10.96 -3.82
CA ALA A 187 2.70 -12.37 -3.65
C ALA A 187 2.41 -12.69 -2.17
N ALA A 188 3.17 -12.14 -1.25
CA ALA A 188 2.93 -12.28 0.19
C ALA A 188 1.51 -11.80 0.58
N GLN A 189 1.07 -10.66 0.06
CA GLN A 189 -0.28 -10.16 0.30
C GLN A 189 -1.34 -11.08 -0.31
N ARG A 190 -1.15 -11.55 -1.55
CA ARG A 190 -2.05 -12.53 -2.20
C ARG A 190 -2.21 -13.78 -1.35
N ASP A 191 -1.11 -14.32 -0.83
CA ASP A 191 -1.10 -15.59 -0.09
C ASP A 191 -1.90 -15.47 1.22
N LEU A 192 -1.80 -14.36 1.92
CA LEU A 192 -2.67 -14.08 3.06
C LEU A 192 -4.16 -13.98 2.66
N HIS A 193 -4.45 -13.49 1.45
CA HIS A 193 -5.82 -13.38 0.94
C HIS A 193 -6.40 -14.70 0.38
N LEU A 194 -5.61 -15.78 0.26
CA LEU A 194 -6.13 -17.11 -0.07
C LEU A 194 -7.24 -17.54 0.88
N ALA A 195 -7.20 -17.08 2.14
CA ALA A 195 -8.24 -17.29 3.15
C ALA A 195 -9.62 -16.73 2.76
N LEU A 196 -9.73 -15.86 1.75
CA LEU A 196 -11.00 -15.36 1.20
C LEU A 196 -11.65 -16.33 0.21
N ASN A 197 -10.93 -17.36 -0.26
CA ASN A 197 -11.37 -18.27 -1.33
C ASN A 197 -11.87 -17.51 -2.56
N LEU A 198 -11.08 -16.53 -3.04
CA LEU A 198 -11.34 -15.85 -4.30
C LEU A 198 -11.10 -16.81 -5.48
N PRO A 199 -11.82 -16.65 -6.61
CA PRO A 199 -11.59 -17.48 -7.80
C PRO A 199 -10.16 -17.32 -8.32
N SER A 200 -9.35 -18.38 -8.28
CA SER A 200 -7.93 -18.34 -8.61
C SER A 200 -7.65 -17.85 -10.05
N SER A 201 -8.56 -18.14 -10.97
CA SER A 201 -8.47 -17.67 -12.37
C SER A 201 -8.60 -16.15 -12.55
N ARG A 202 -8.99 -15.42 -11.48
CA ARG A 202 -9.16 -13.97 -11.50
C ARG A 202 -8.17 -13.25 -10.59
N VAL A 203 -7.19 -13.96 -10.05
CA VAL A 203 -6.21 -13.43 -9.08
C VAL A 203 -4.89 -13.17 -9.79
N PHE A 204 -4.44 -11.95 -9.76
CA PHE A 204 -3.19 -11.48 -10.35
C PHE A 204 -2.30 -10.86 -9.29
N VAL A 205 -0.98 -10.96 -9.44
CA VAL A 205 -0.01 -10.21 -8.65
C VAL A 205 0.63 -9.18 -9.56
N ARG A 206 0.44 -7.91 -9.22
CA ARG A 206 1.04 -6.79 -9.95
C ARG A 206 1.56 -5.78 -8.96
N HIS A 207 2.87 -5.61 -8.95
CA HIS A 207 3.54 -4.65 -8.07
C HIS A 207 3.13 -3.21 -8.39
N ASN A 208 3.10 -2.35 -7.37
CA ASN A 208 2.85 -0.94 -7.57
C ASN A 208 3.92 -0.35 -8.49
N MET A 209 3.47 0.52 -9.38
CA MET A 209 4.34 1.26 -10.27
C MET A 209 5.03 2.40 -9.50
N ILE A 210 6.35 2.48 -9.64
CA ILE A 210 7.15 3.60 -9.15
C ILE A 210 7.72 4.32 -10.38
N PRO A 211 7.48 5.62 -10.55
CA PRO A 211 7.99 6.36 -11.70
C PRO A 211 9.51 6.28 -11.80
N TYR A 212 9.99 6.12 -13.03
CA TYR A 212 11.42 6.23 -13.32
C TYR A 212 11.92 7.62 -12.96
N ARG A 213 13.10 7.68 -12.34
CA ARG A 213 13.79 8.92 -12.03
C ARG A 213 15.26 8.76 -12.36
N ASP A 214 15.85 9.79 -12.95
CA ASP A 214 17.29 9.81 -13.21
C ASP A 214 18.03 9.87 -11.88
N ILE A 215 19.05 9.03 -11.75
CA ILE A 215 19.96 9.06 -10.61
C ILE A 215 21.14 9.94 -10.99
N GLN A 216 21.38 10.97 -10.21
CA GLN A 216 22.68 11.63 -10.24
C GLN A 216 23.66 10.75 -9.47
N SER A 217 24.68 10.23 -10.16
CA SER A 217 25.76 9.50 -9.53
C SER A 217 26.58 10.49 -8.65
N ALA A 218 26.36 10.41 -7.36
CA ALA A 218 27.10 11.17 -6.36
C ALA A 218 27.65 10.21 -5.30
N PRO A 219 28.79 10.54 -4.68
CA PRO A 219 29.27 9.80 -3.52
C PRO A 219 28.22 9.76 -2.43
N ARG A 220 28.08 8.62 -1.74
CA ARG A 220 27.11 8.48 -0.67
C ARG A 220 27.64 9.09 0.61
N ASP A 221 26.79 9.84 1.28
CA ASP A 221 27.07 10.37 2.62
C ASP A 221 27.10 9.22 3.64
N PRO A 222 27.82 9.37 4.77
CA PRO A 222 27.78 8.42 5.87
C PRO A 222 26.45 8.53 6.64
N VAL A 223 25.34 8.26 5.94
CA VAL A 223 23.98 8.40 6.41
C VAL A 223 23.21 7.11 6.15
N VAL A 224 22.43 6.67 7.13
CA VAL A 224 21.31 5.75 6.92
C VAL A 224 20.00 6.51 7.09
N ALA A 225 19.01 6.23 6.24
CA ALA A 225 17.77 6.96 6.23
C ALA A 225 16.58 6.08 6.63
N TYR A 226 15.70 6.62 7.47
CA TYR A 226 14.34 6.11 7.64
C TYR A 226 13.37 7.09 6.96
N ILE A 227 12.51 6.57 6.10
CA ILE A 227 11.54 7.38 5.36
C ILE A 227 10.18 6.72 5.44
N GLY A 228 9.22 7.36 6.11
CA GLY A 228 7.89 6.80 6.29
C GLY A 228 7.08 7.42 7.41
N ARG A 229 5.87 6.90 7.64
CA ARG A 229 5.03 7.36 8.74
C ARG A 229 5.65 7.00 10.08
N LEU A 230 5.65 7.95 11.02
CA LEU A 230 6.16 7.74 12.37
C LEU A 230 5.09 7.07 13.23
N GLU A 231 4.83 5.80 12.94
CA GLU A 231 3.83 4.95 13.60
C GLU A 231 4.45 3.70 14.19
N GLU A 232 3.82 3.12 15.21
CA GLU A 232 4.30 1.94 15.91
C GLU A 232 4.56 0.75 14.96
N GLY A 233 3.62 0.48 14.05
CA GLY A 233 3.71 -0.61 13.07
C GLY A 233 4.87 -0.46 12.07
N LYS A 234 5.43 0.74 11.92
CA LYS A 234 6.60 1.01 11.08
C LYS A 234 7.93 0.80 11.80
N GLY A 235 7.90 0.33 13.05
CA GLY A 235 9.08 -0.11 13.78
C GLY A 235 9.97 0.99 14.32
N LEU A 236 9.43 2.21 14.56
CA LEU A 236 10.25 3.33 15.06
C LEU A 236 10.90 3.02 16.41
N ARG A 237 10.16 2.40 17.35
CA ARG A 237 10.74 2.01 18.65
C ARG A 237 11.82 0.97 18.52
N LEU A 238 11.66 0.03 17.58
CA LEU A 238 12.70 -0.95 17.23
C LEU A 238 13.94 -0.23 16.68
N LEU A 239 13.75 0.73 15.76
CA LEU A 239 14.83 1.53 15.18
C LEU A 239 15.57 2.33 16.27
N MET A 240 14.85 3.01 17.16
CA MET A 240 15.44 3.78 18.26
C MET A 240 16.29 2.88 19.16
N ALA A 241 15.75 1.72 19.57
CA ALA A 241 16.48 0.76 20.39
C ALA A 241 17.73 0.19 19.68
N ALA A 242 17.62 -0.09 18.39
CA ALA A 242 18.75 -0.57 17.58
C ALA A 242 19.84 0.49 17.41
N TRP A 243 19.44 1.74 17.19
CA TRP A 243 20.38 2.85 17.08
C TRP A 243 21.15 3.09 18.38
N ASP A 244 20.46 3.03 19.53
CA ASP A 244 21.10 3.13 20.84
C ASP A 244 22.13 2.02 21.08
N ARG A 245 21.84 0.78 20.65
CA ARG A 245 22.79 -0.33 20.71
C ARG A 245 23.99 -0.12 19.80
N TYR A 246 23.75 0.37 18.58
CA TYR A 246 24.83 0.69 17.65
C TYR A 246 25.77 1.75 18.23
N LEU A 247 25.23 2.83 18.81
CA LEU A 247 26.03 3.87 19.47
C LEU A 247 26.81 3.33 20.69
N GLY A 248 26.20 2.43 21.47
CA GLY A 248 26.85 1.81 22.64
C GLY A 248 27.96 0.82 22.31
N SER A 249 27.96 0.27 21.09
CA SER A 249 28.93 -0.74 20.65
C SER A 249 30.13 -0.15 19.89
N SER A 250 30.07 1.12 19.46
CA SER A 250 31.08 1.77 18.62
C SER A 250 31.67 3.00 19.32
N HIS A 251 32.99 3.16 19.28
CA HIS A 251 33.72 4.35 19.78
C HIS A 251 33.59 5.54 18.78
N ASP A 252 33.46 5.24 17.49
CA ASP A 252 33.13 6.19 16.43
C ASP A 252 32.04 5.58 15.56
N PRO A 253 30.78 6.00 15.72
CA PRO A 253 29.66 5.42 14.98
C PRO A 253 29.76 5.63 13.46
N GLY A 254 30.55 6.60 12.97
CA GLY A 254 30.80 6.81 11.54
C GLY A 254 29.57 7.09 10.66
N LEU A 255 28.36 6.88 11.20
CA LEU A 255 27.08 7.07 10.52
C LEU A 255 26.19 8.06 11.25
N ARG A 256 25.35 8.77 10.49
CA ARG A 256 24.20 9.53 10.99
C ARG A 256 22.88 8.84 10.59
N LEU A 257 21.89 8.94 11.45
CA LEU A 257 20.53 8.52 11.15
C LEU A 257 19.69 9.75 10.78
N VAL A 258 19.08 9.74 9.59
CA VAL A 258 18.15 10.77 9.16
C VAL A 258 16.74 10.17 9.09
N ILE A 259 15.80 10.78 9.82
CA ILE A 259 14.42 10.34 9.90
C ILE A 259 13.53 11.36 9.19
N ALA A 260 12.84 10.94 8.12
CA ALA A 260 11.89 11.74 7.38
C ALA A 260 10.48 11.15 7.44
N GLY A 261 9.52 11.96 7.87
CA GLY A 261 8.11 11.59 7.99
C GLY A 261 7.44 12.24 9.19
N ALA A 262 6.16 11.90 9.38
CA ALA A 262 5.37 12.33 10.51
C ALA A 262 4.39 11.22 10.92
N GLY A 263 3.87 11.32 12.16
CA GLY A 263 2.90 10.35 12.66
C GLY A 263 2.61 10.46 14.16
N SER A 264 2.00 9.43 14.71
CA SER A 264 1.62 9.40 16.13
C SER A 264 2.82 9.39 17.10
N LEU A 265 4.01 9.02 16.61
CA LEU A 265 5.24 8.95 17.40
C LEU A 265 6.14 10.21 17.27
N ASP A 266 5.70 11.26 16.58
CA ASP A 266 6.52 12.46 16.32
C ASP A 266 7.19 13.02 17.57
N ARG A 267 6.42 13.19 18.65
CA ARG A 267 6.94 13.75 19.92
C ARG A 267 7.97 12.82 20.58
N GLU A 268 7.72 11.50 20.53
CA GLU A 268 8.60 10.50 21.10
C GLU A 268 9.92 10.46 20.34
N VAL A 269 9.86 10.42 19.01
CA VAL A 269 11.03 10.43 18.12
C VAL A 269 11.83 11.72 18.27
N ALA A 270 11.19 12.89 18.30
CA ALA A 270 11.87 14.17 18.46
C ALA A 270 12.58 14.27 19.81
N ALA A 271 11.93 13.85 20.89
CA ALA A 271 12.54 13.84 22.23
C ALA A 271 13.74 12.87 22.31
N TRP A 272 13.62 11.69 21.69
CA TRP A 272 14.72 10.71 21.62
C TRP A 272 15.89 11.22 20.78
N ALA A 273 15.60 11.86 19.62
CA ALA A 273 16.61 12.38 18.71
C ALA A 273 17.39 13.57 19.31
N SER A 274 16.73 14.44 20.08
CA SER A 274 17.35 15.65 20.68
C SER A 274 18.54 15.34 21.60
N ALA A 275 18.59 14.15 22.17
CA ALA A 275 19.69 13.69 23.03
C ALA A 275 20.84 13.00 22.22
N ARG A 276 20.77 12.95 20.89
CA ARG A 276 21.67 12.19 20.02
C ARG A 276 22.17 13.02 18.84
N PRO A 277 23.38 13.58 18.91
CA PRO A 277 23.93 14.45 17.83
C PRO A 277 24.00 13.75 16.44
N SER A 278 24.06 12.42 16.42
CA SER A 278 24.09 11.62 15.20
C SER A 278 22.68 11.38 14.57
N VAL A 279 21.61 11.89 15.17
CA VAL A 279 20.24 11.69 14.70
C VAL A 279 19.62 13.03 14.27
N GLU A 280 19.09 13.08 13.05
CA GLU A 280 18.40 14.22 12.49
C GLU A 280 16.96 13.85 12.13
N THR A 281 16.00 14.72 12.46
CA THR A 281 14.59 14.57 12.11
C THR A 281 14.15 15.69 11.18
N LEU A 282 13.62 15.35 9.99
CA LEU A 282 13.25 16.32 8.95
C LEU A 282 11.75 16.62 8.90
N GLY A 283 10.90 15.86 9.63
CA GLY A 283 9.46 15.95 9.45
C GLY A 283 9.03 15.48 8.05
N ILE A 284 7.88 15.98 7.57
CA ILE A 284 7.42 15.71 6.20
C ILE A 284 8.24 16.55 5.22
N ILE A 285 8.91 15.90 4.29
CA ILE A 285 9.68 16.56 3.22
C ILE A 285 9.06 16.29 1.84
N PRO A 286 9.24 17.20 0.87
CA PRO A 286 8.76 17.02 -0.50
C PRO A 286 9.35 15.78 -1.20
N PRO A 287 8.67 15.22 -2.23
CA PRO A 287 9.11 14.00 -2.90
C PRO A 287 10.49 14.08 -3.57
N ASP A 288 10.90 15.24 -4.04
CA ASP A 288 12.23 15.50 -4.59
C ASP A 288 13.32 15.45 -3.51
N GLN A 289 13.04 15.98 -2.31
CA GLN A 289 13.96 15.88 -1.18
C GLN A 289 14.02 14.45 -0.62
N VAL A 290 12.90 13.71 -0.63
CA VAL A 290 12.89 12.26 -0.30
C VAL A 290 13.86 11.53 -1.22
N GLN A 291 13.77 11.78 -2.52
CA GLN A 291 14.67 11.15 -3.48
C GLN A 291 16.13 11.56 -3.29
N GLY A 292 16.38 12.86 -3.07
CA GLY A 292 17.72 13.36 -2.76
C GLY A 292 18.32 12.72 -1.50
N LEU A 293 17.50 12.52 -0.46
CA LEU A 293 17.93 11.80 0.74
C LEU A 293 18.24 10.33 0.43
N MET A 294 17.35 9.63 -0.28
CA MET A 294 17.59 8.25 -0.68
C MET A 294 18.88 8.10 -1.48
N SER A 295 19.06 8.88 -2.53
CA SER A 295 20.23 8.75 -3.43
C SER A 295 21.57 9.01 -2.74
N ARG A 296 21.61 9.80 -1.66
CA ARG A 296 22.81 10.08 -0.88
C ARG A 296 23.03 9.14 0.29
N ALA A 297 21.99 8.47 0.78
CA ALA A 297 22.12 7.55 1.91
C ALA A 297 22.88 6.26 1.52
N ARG A 298 23.68 5.71 2.44
CA ARG A 298 24.31 4.39 2.26
C ARG A 298 23.30 3.27 2.25
N ALA A 299 22.24 3.39 3.06
CA ALA A 299 21.12 2.45 3.08
C ALA A 299 19.83 3.12 3.58
N VAL A 300 18.68 2.57 3.18
CA VAL A 300 17.37 2.91 3.75
C VAL A 300 16.95 1.81 4.72
N LEU A 301 16.53 2.19 5.93
CA LEU A 301 16.09 1.28 6.99
C LEU A 301 14.58 1.08 6.93
N VAL A 302 14.13 -0.17 6.89
CA VAL A 302 12.70 -0.53 6.83
C VAL A 302 12.38 -1.53 7.96
N PRO A 303 12.31 -1.04 9.21
CA PRO A 303 12.18 -1.87 10.41
C PRO A 303 10.72 -2.24 10.73
N SER A 304 9.84 -2.30 9.72
CA SER A 304 8.42 -2.57 9.89
C SER A 304 8.17 -3.84 10.73
N VAL A 305 7.28 -3.72 11.71
CA VAL A 305 6.88 -4.83 12.59
C VAL A 305 5.50 -5.40 12.20
N TRP A 306 4.84 -4.83 11.21
CA TRP A 306 3.57 -5.29 10.70
C TRP A 306 3.69 -5.98 9.34
N GLU A 307 2.62 -6.66 8.90
CA GLU A 307 2.54 -7.26 7.57
C GLU A 307 2.46 -6.16 6.49
N GLU A 308 3.62 -5.74 5.98
CA GLU A 308 3.64 -4.83 4.83
C GLU A 308 2.92 -5.45 3.65
N THR A 309 2.03 -4.67 3.04
CA THR A 309 1.31 -5.14 1.84
C THR A 309 2.19 -5.07 0.59
N PHE A 310 3.16 -4.14 0.55
CA PHE A 310 4.13 -4.04 -0.53
C PHE A 310 5.50 -3.56 -0.06
N GLY A 311 5.61 -2.36 0.52
CA GLY A 311 6.87 -1.73 0.87
C GLY A 311 7.35 -0.76 -0.21
N LEU A 312 6.51 0.23 -0.56
CA LEU A 312 6.84 1.26 -1.57
C LEU A 312 8.22 1.88 -1.37
N VAL A 313 8.60 2.14 -0.12
CA VAL A 313 9.89 2.76 0.21
C VAL A 313 11.08 1.91 -0.22
N VAL A 314 10.95 0.57 -0.23
CA VAL A 314 12.00 -0.34 -0.71
C VAL A 314 12.22 -0.13 -2.20
N VAL A 315 11.13 -0.14 -2.99
CA VAL A 315 11.22 0.03 -4.45
C VAL A 315 11.65 1.45 -4.82
N GLU A 316 11.24 2.46 -4.04
CA GLU A 316 11.72 3.84 -4.20
C GLU A 316 13.23 3.97 -3.93
N ALA A 317 13.73 3.28 -2.90
CA ALA A 317 15.16 3.21 -2.63
C ALA A 317 15.91 2.48 -3.76
N MET A 318 15.38 1.36 -4.25
CA MET A 318 15.93 0.66 -5.42
C MET A 318 15.97 1.57 -6.67
N ALA A 319 14.90 2.32 -6.93
CA ALA A 319 14.84 3.31 -8.01
C ALA A 319 15.89 4.41 -7.83
N ALA A 320 16.25 4.77 -6.60
CA ALA A 320 17.34 5.69 -6.28
C ALA A 320 18.74 5.02 -6.26
N GLY A 321 18.82 3.72 -6.60
CA GLY A 321 20.06 2.95 -6.55
C GLY A 321 20.57 2.72 -5.12
N THR A 322 19.71 2.79 -4.11
CA THR A 322 20.07 2.68 -2.70
C THR A 322 19.59 1.34 -2.13
N PRO A 323 20.47 0.57 -1.49
CA PRO A 323 20.07 -0.69 -0.88
C PRO A 323 19.21 -0.45 0.35
N THR A 324 18.39 -1.44 0.69
CA THR A 324 17.58 -1.41 1.91
C THR A 324 18.06 -2.43 2.93
N ILE A 325 17.93 -2.08 4.20
CA ILE A 325 17.98 -3.00 5.33
C ILE A 325 16.56 -3.16 5.84
N ALA A 326 15.95 -4.30 5.59
CA ALA A 326 14.54 -4.52 5.85
C ALA A 326 14.29 -5.65 6.83
N ALA A 327 13.19 -5.59 7.58
CA ALA A 327 12.75 -6.70 8.43
C ALA A 327 12.36 -7.90 7.57
N GLY A 328 12.87 -9.10 7.91
CA GLY A 328 12.74 -10.32 7.13
C GLY A 328 11.35 -10.98 7.22
N HIS A 329 10.28 -10.26 6.88
CA HIS A 329 8.91 -10.81 6.84
C HIS A 329 8.00 -10.11 5.81
N GLY A 330 6.84 -10.72 5.56
CA GLY A 330 5.80 -10.19 4.68
C GLY A 330 6.31 -9.95 3.26
N SER A 331 5.88 -8.87 2.62
CA SER A 331 6.32 -8.50 1.28
C SER A 331 7.78 -8.07 1.18
N LEU A 332 8.43 -7.74 2.30
CA LEU A 332 9.83 -7.28 2.29
C LEU A 332 10.80 -8.38 1.85
N ILE A 333 10.51 -9.65 2.20
CA ILE A 333 11.30 -10.80 1.72
C ILE A 333 11.15 -11.08 0.23
N GLU A 334 10.07 -10.61 -0.38
CA GLU A 334 9.84 -10.70 -1.83
C GLU A 334 10.61 -9.61 -2.59
N LEU A 335 10.79 -8.45 -1.95
CA LEU A 335 11.42 -7.29 -2.57
C LEU A 335 12.95 -7.33 -2.47
N VAL A 336 13.49 -7.67 -1.31
CA VAL A 336 14.93 -7.62 -1.00
C VAL A 336 15.56 -9.00 -1.15
N THR A 337 16.60 -9.08 -1.95
CA THR A 337 17.46 -10.29 -2.09
C THR A 337 18.70 -10.09 -1.23
N PRO A 338 18.78 -10.76 -0.04
CA PRO A 338 19.90 -10.58 0.87
C PRO A 338 21.24 -10.89 0.21
N GLY A 339 22.23 -10.04 0.45
CA GLY A 339 23.57 -10.20 -0.12
C GLY A 339 23.71 -9.78 -1.59
N THR A 340 22.62 -9.34 -2.23
CA THR A 340 22.61 -8.91 -3.62
C THR A 340 22.21 -7.45 -3.75
N ASP A 341 20.99 -7.08 -3.38
CA ASP A 341 20.43 -5.72 -3.53
C ASP A 341 20.04 -5.07 -2.20
N GLY A 342 20.34 -5.74 -1.08
CA GLY A 342 20.08 -5.25 0.26
C GLY A 342 20.40 -6.29 1.33
N ALA A 343 19.87 -6.07 2.53
CA ALA A 343 19.98 -6.98 3.65
C ALA A 343 18.63 -7.17 4.35
N LEU A 344 18.40 -8.37 4.88
CA LEU A 344 17.27 -8.67 5.76
C LEU A 344 17.81 -8.93 7.17
N PHE A 345 17.11 -8.41 8.17
CA PHE A 345 17.40 -8.70 9.56
C PHE A 345 16.24 -9.44 10.23
N GLN A 346 16.51 -10.13 11.34
CA GLN A 346 15.50 -10.85 12.12
C GLN A 346 14.42 -9.87 12.61
N PRO A 347 13.14 -10.07 12.26
CA PRO A 347 12.05 -9.17 12.66
C PRO A 347 11.96 -8.99 14.17
N SER A 348 11.62 -7.76 14.60
CA SER A 348 11.46 -7.40 16.02
C SER A 348 12.71 -7.58 16.88
N ASP A 349 13.87 -7.75 16.27
CA ASP A 349 15.17 -7.91 16.97
C ASP A 349 16.02 -6.65 16.79
N PRO A 350 16.16 -5.82 17.85
CA PRO A 350 16.96 -4.60 17.79
C PRO A 350 18.48 -4.87 17.73
N ASP A 351 18.96 -6.02 18.20
CA ASP A 351 20.38 -6.38 18.10
C ASP A 351 20.73 -6.77 16.67
N ALA A 352 19.84 -7.51 15.99
CA ALA A 352 20.00 -7.84 14.57
C ALA A 352 20.01 -6.59 13.69
N LEU A 353 19.12 -5.62 13.94
CA LEU A 353 19.13 -4.35 13.21
C LEU A 353 20.37 -3.51 13.53
N ALA A 354 20.82 -3.44 14.79
CA ALA A 354 22.04 -2.74 15.18
C ALA A 354 23.27 -3.33 14.49
N GLY A 355 23.36 -4.66 14.44
CA GLY A 355 24.44 -5.36 13.72
C GLY A 355 24.43 -5.07 12.22
N ALA A 356 23.25 -5.00 11.60
CA ALA A 356 23.14 -4.62 10.19
C ALA A 356 23.55 -3.15 9.94
N VAL A 357 23.23 -2.23 10.85
CA VAL A 357 23.69 -0.83 10.79
C VAL A 357 25.22 -0.75 10.95
N ALA A 358 25.80 -1.51 11.88
CA ALA A 358 27.25 -1.58 12.05
C ALA A 358 27.97 -2.13 10.81
N ASP A 359 27.37 -3.10 10.11
CA ASP A 359 27.89 -3.63 8.85
C ASP A 359 27.90 -2.55 7.73
N VAL A 360 26.88 -1.66 7.68
CA VAL A 360 26.88 -0.49 6.75
C VAL A 360 28.03 0.47 7.05
N ALA A 361 28.32 0.69 8.33
CA ALA A 361 29.42 1.56 8.73
C ALA A 361 30.77 0.98 8.33
N ALA A 362 30.98 -0.32 8.60
CA ALA A 362 32.23 -1.03 8.38
C ALA A 362 32.54 -1.31 6.89
N HIS A 363 31.52 -1.47 6.03
CA HIS A 363 31.67 -1.95 4.65
C HIS A 363 30.93 -1.08 3.62
N PRO A 364 31.26 0.22 3.50
CA PRO A 364 30.54 1.13 2.60
C PRO A 364 30.55 0.67 1.13
N GLU A 365 31.67 0.14 0.62
CA GLU A 365 31.81 -0.38 -0.74
C GLU A 365 30.89 -1.58 -1.04
N LYS A 366 30.62 -2.42 -0.04
CA LYS A 366 29.65 -3.52 -0.14
C LYS A 366 28.25 -2.96 -0.40
N TYR A 367 27.85 -1.92 0.34
CA TYR A 367 26.54 -1.30 0.21
C TYR A 367 26.42 -0.46 -1.06
N GLU A 368 27.50 0.12 -1.59
CA GLU A 368 27.51 0.71 -2.92
C GLU A 368 27.26 -0.35 -3.99
N SER A 369 27.86 -1.53 -3.88
CA SER A 369 27.60 -2.65 -4.79
C SER A 369 26.14 -3.11 -4.71
N TYR A 370 25.59 -3.25 -3.52
CA TYR A 370 24.18 -3.56 -3.34
C TYR A 370 23.27 -2.49 -3.96
N GLY A 371 23.62 -1.22 -3.85
CA GLY A 371 22.88 -0.11 -4.45
C GLY A 371 22.81 -0.20 -5.98
N ARG A 372 23.92 -0.54 -6.64
CA ARG A 372 23.92 -0.78 -8.10
C ARG A 372 23.00 -1.94 -8.47
N ARG A 373 23.06 -3.05 -7.73
CA ARG A 373 22.18 -4.21 -7.94
C ARG A 373 20.71 -3.90 -7.64
N ALA A 374 20.45 -3.10 -6.62
CA ALA A 374 19.10 -2.63 -6.30
C ALA A 374 18.49 -1.85 -7.47
N ARG A 375 19.30 -1.01 -8.14
CA ARG A 375 18.88 -0.30 -9.36
C ARG A 375 18.59 -1.25 -10.51
N GLU A 376 19.44 -2.23 -10.75
CA GLU A 376 19.23 -3.26 -11.78
C GLU A 376 17.93 -4.05 -11.49
N THR A 377 17.69 -4.42 -10.23
CA THR A 377 16.44 -5.07 -9.79
C THR A 377 15.21 -4.19 -10.07
N TYR A 378 15.28 -2.88 -9.78
CA TYR A 378 14.20 -1.95 -10.10
C TYR A 378 13.91 -1.92 -11.61
N GLU A 379 14.94 -1.79 -12.45
CA GLU A 379 14.79 -1.71 -13.90
C GLU A 379 14.21 -3.00 -14.49
N GLN A 380 14.54 -4.15 -13.94
CA GLN A 380 14.07 -5.46 -14.41
C GLN A 380 12.66 -5.79 -13.91
N ARG A 381 12.34 -5.50 -12.64
CA ARG A 381 11.11 -6.00 -11.99
C ARG A 381 10.04 -4.94 -11.79
N PHE A 382 10.43 -3.68 -11.60
CA PHE A 382 9.54 -2.59 -11.19
C PHE A 382 9.46 -1.46 -12.22
N ASN A 383 9.96 -1.68 -13.43
CA ASN A 383 9.91 -0.73 -14.54
C ASN A 383 8.46 -0.28 -14.81
N PRO A 384 8.18 1.03 -14.84
CA PRO A 384 6.83 1.56 -15.02
C PRO A 384 6.14 1.10 -16.30
N ASN A 385 6.87 0.95 -17.41
CA ASN A 385 6.29 0.52 -18.69
C ASN A 385 5.79 -0.92 -18.61
N ARG A 386 6.59 -1.85 -18.08
CA ARG A 386 6.17 -3.24 -17.87
C ARG A 386 5.00 -3.35 -16.91
N SER A 387 4.98 -2.52 -15.87
CA SER A 387 3.87 -2.47 -14.92
C SER A 387 2.58 -1.98 -15.58
N LEU A 388 2.69 -1.00 -16.50
CA LEU A 388 1.56 -0.52 -17.29
C LEU A 388 1.08 -1.59 -18.30
N GLU A 389 1.97 -2.24 -19.03
CA GLU A 389 1.64 -3.35 -19.94
C GLU A 389 0.83 -4.44 -19.21
N HIS A 390 1.33 -4.88 -18.04
CA HIS A 390 0.64 -5.88 -17.23
C HIS A 390 -0.73 -5.37 -16.72
N LEU A 391 -0.87 -4.07 -16.39
CA LEU A 391 -2.16 -3.48 -16.05
C LEU A 391 -3.17 -3.58 -17.20
N LEU A 392 -2.72 -3.28 -18.42
CA LEU A 392 -3.54 -3.34 -19.63
C LEU A 392 -3.95 -4.77 -19.98
N GLU A 393 -3.05 -5.75 -19.78
CA GLU A 393 -3.38 -7.17 -19.91
C GLU A 393 -4.49 -7.59 -18.94
N ILE A 394 -4.43 -7.14 -17.67
CA ILE A 394 -5.44 -7.44 -16.66
C ILE A 394 -6.78 -6.76 -17.02
N TYR A 395 -6.75 -5.53 -17.56
CA TYR A 395 -7.96 -4.88 -18.06
C TYR A 395 -8.57 -5.65 -19.24
N SER A 396 -7.76 -6.06 -20.20
CA SER A 396 -8.20 -6.86 -21.33
C SER A 396 -8.80 -8.19 -20.88
N PHE A 397 -8.17 -8.86 -19.89
CA PHE A 397 -8.74 -10.04 -19.26
C PHE A 397 -10.12 -9.76 -18.64
N ALA A 398 -10.26 -8.69 -17.86
CA ALA A 398 -11.53 -8.35 -17.19
C ALA A 398 -12.63 -8.04 -18.20
N ILE A 399 -12.31 -7.37 -19.31
CA ILE A 399 -13.24 -7.03 -20.40
C ILE A 399 -13.70 -8.29 -21.13
N THR A 400 -12.80 -9.22 -21.40
CA THR A 400 -13.12 -10.47 -22.13
C THR A 400 -13.74 -11.56 -21.24
N HIS A 401 -13.57 -11.47 -19.90
CA HIS A 401 -14.14 -12.38 -18.92
C HIS A 401 -15.00 -11.65 -17.88
N PRO A 402 -16.02 -10.89 -18.30
CA PRO A 402 -16.82 -10.11 -17.37
C PRO A 402 -17.64 -11.03 -16.46
N VAL A 403 -17.74 -10.64 -15.17
CA VAL A 403 -18.67 -11.25 -14.22
C VAL A 403 -19.95 -10.43 -14.13
N SER A 404 -20.51 -10.06 -15.26
CA SER A 404 -21.67 -9.18 -15.35
C SER A 404 -22.96 -9.99 -15.39
N GLY A 405 -24.01 -9.47 -14.69
CA GLY A 405 -25.37 -9.93 -14.76
C GLY A 405 -25.92 -10.51 -13.45
N ARG A 406 -27.25 -10.43 -13.30
CA ARG A 406 -27.99 -11.00 -12.15
C ARG A 406 -27.76 -12.51 -11.98
N GLY A 407 -27.47 -13.25 -13.05
CA GLY A 407 -27.20 -14.69 -13.02
C GLY A 407 -25.90 -15.09 -12.31
N ALA A 408 -24.89 -14.21 -12.21
CA ALA A 408 -23.63 -14.51 -11.50
C ALA A 408 -23.81 -14.68 -10.00
N LEU A 409 -24.87 -14.10 -9.41
CA LEU A 409 -25.23 -14.30 -8.00
C LEU A 409 -25.93 -15.64 -7.76
N GLU A 410 -26.65 -16.18 -8.75
CA GLU A 410 -27.42 -17.43 -8.63
C GLU A 410 -26.54 -18.68 -8.86
N GLN A 411 -25.57 -18.62 -9.77
CA GLN A 411 -24.66 -19.76 -10.03
C GLN A 411 -23.80 -20.13 -8.81
N THR A 412 -23.55 -19.19 -7.90
CA THR A 412 -22.81 -19.46 -6.65
C THR A 412 -23.67 -20.15 -5.57
N LEU A 413 -24.98 -20.23 -5.74
CA LEU A 413 -25.89 -20.95 -4.82
C LEU A 413 -26.01 -22.45 -5.15
N GLY A 414 -25.68 -22.86 -6.38
CA GLY A 414 -25.78 -24.25 -6.83
C GLY A 414 -24.55 -25.12 -6.54
N GLN A 415 -23.45 -24.54 -6.10
CA GLN A 415 -22.23 -25.27 -5.73
C GLN A 415 -22.03 -25.26 -4.22
N ARG A 416 -22.86 -25.98 -3.49
CA ARG A 416 -22.53 -26.47 -2.15
C ARG A 416 -22.07 -27.94 -2.29
N PRO A 417 -20.93 -28.28 -1.62
CA PRO A 417 -20.56 -29.67 -1.46
C PRO A 417 -21.56 -30.41 -0.56
#